data_30067fa37150ef20b38099b302c1ded0
#
_entry.id   30067fa37150ef20b38099b302c1ded0
#
_cell.length_a   1.000
_cell.length_b   1.000
_cell.length_c   1.000
_cell.angle_alpha   90.00
_cell.angle_beta   90.00
_cell.angle_gamma   90.00
#
_symmetry.space_group_name_H-M   'P 1'
#
loop_
_entity.id
_entity.type
_entity.pdbx_description
1 polymer ?
#
loop_
_entity_poly.entity_id
_entity_poly.type
_entity_poly.pdbx_seq_one_letter_code
_entity_poly.pdbx_strand_id
1 'polypeptide(L)'
;MSRPRRELPRHLERLLRLRLAMKRKKPVFVRIDQWRYKRIEDSGWRNQRTLDNKIRRKMKGWPRPVETGYRKPVEVRGLHPSGFVEALVHSPEELNKLNPAVHAVRIGRTVGLKKRVEIVKKAREMGFYILNVGKRVEEILKKELKTTTEGQ
;
A
#
# COMPACT_ATOMS: atom_id res chain seq x y z
N MET A 1 -11.75 -8.18 -15.13
CA MET A 1 -12.58 -7.37 -14.19
C MET A 1 -11.79 -6.17 -13.72
N SER A 2 -12.31 -4.96 -13.87
CA SER A 2 -11.67 -3.73 -13.37
C SER A 2 -11.70 -3.73 -11.83
N ARG A 3 -10.58 -3.31 -11.22
CA ARG A 3 -10.51 -3.19 -9.75
C ARG A 3 -11.47 -2.08 -9.29
N PRO A 4 -12.26 -2.29 -8.23
CA PRO A 4 -13.17 -1.27 -7.72
C PRO A 4 -12.37 -0.02 -7.31
N ARG A 5 -12.91 1.13 -7.66
CA ARG A 5 -12.38 2.44 -7.27
C ARG A 5 -13.40 3.11 -6.36
N ARG A 6 -12.88 3.78 -5.32
CA ARG A 6 -13.70 4.64 -4.48
C ARG A 6 -14.07 5.90 -5.26
N GLU A 7 -15.31 6.28 -5.21
CA GLU A 7 -15.75 7.60 -5.68
C GLU A 7 -15.18 8.68 -4.77
N LEU A 8 -14.48 9.63 -5.36
CA LEU A 8 -13.81 10.72 -4.65
C LEU A 8 -14.31 12.07 -5.23
N PRO A 9 -14.35 13.12 -4.42
CA PRO A 9 -14.54 14.48 -4.93
C PRO A 9 -13.49 14.82 -5.99
N ARG A 10 -13.85 15.60 -6.99
CA ARG A 10 -12.97 15.93 -8.14
C ARG A 10 -11.59 16.45 -7.72
N HIS A 11 -11.52 17.27 -6.65
CA HIS A 11 -10.24 17.77 -6.16
C HIS A 11 -9.34 16.65 -5.59
N LEU A 12 -9.90 15.70 -4.85
CA LEU A 12 -9.13 14.54 -4.31
C LEU A 12 -8.68 13.60 -5.42
N GLU A 13 -9.49 13.39 -6.44
CA GLU A 13 -9.07 12.62 -7.63
C GLU A 13 -7.89 13.28 -8.34
N ARG A 14 -7.93 14.61 -8.52
CA ARG A 14 -6.81 15.37 -9.10
C ARG A 14 -5.54 15.20 -8.25
N LEU A 15 -5.65 15.32 -6.93
CA LEU A 15 -4.52 15.16 -6.01
C LEU A 15 -4.00 13.71 -6.01
N LEU A 16 -4.86 12.72 -6.14
CA LEU A 16 -4.47 11.31 -6.24
C LEU A 16 -3.69 11.04 -7.52
N ARG A 17 -4.15 11.58 -8.66
CA ARG A 17 -3.43 11.52 -9.95
C ARG A 17 -2.06 12.19 -9.85
N LEU A 18 -2.00 13.39 -9.24
CA LEU A 18 -0.75 14.12 -8.98
C LEU A 18 0.20 13.29 -8.13
N ARG A 19 -0.29 12.70 -7.02
CA ARG A 19 0.49 11.82 -6.15
C ARG A 19 1.09 10.64 -6.91
N LEU A 20 0.32 10.01 -7.81
CA LEU A 20 0.80 8.89 -8.63
C LEU A 20 1.88 9.34 -9.62
N ALA A 21 1.71 10.50 -10.25
CA ALA A 21 2.72 11.09 -11.13
C ALA A 21 4.00 11.44 -10.37
N MET A 22 3.89 12.06 -9.19
CA MET A 22 5.04 12.35 -8.31
C MET A 22 5.76 11.08 -7.85
N LYS A 23 5.02 9.97 -7.62
CA LYS A 23 5.65 8.68 -7.25
C LYS A 23 6.54 8.15 -8.37
N ARG A 24 6.12 8.28 -9.63
CA ARG A 24 6.88 7.82 -10.81
C ARG A 24 8.14 8.67 -11.04
N LYS A 25 8.06 9.99 -10.80
CA LYS A 25 9.16 10.94 -11.00
C LYS A 25 10.13 11.02 -9.82
N LYS A 26 9.80 10.39 -8.69
CA LYS A 26 10.64 10.46 -7.49
C LYS A 26 11.97 9.73 -7.72
N PRO A 27 13.13 10.39 -7.48
CA PRO A 27 14.43 9.73 -7.56
C PRO A 27 14.59 8.69 -6.44
N VAL A 28 15.49 7.74 -6.66
CA VAL A 28 15.94 6.83 -5.62
C VAL A 28 16.89 7.60 -4.70
N PHE A 29 16.59 7.59 -3.40
CA PHE A 29 17.46 8.20 -2.41
C PHE A 29 18.43 7.16 -1.88
N VAL A 30 19.71 7.42 -2.09
CA VAL A 30 20.79 6.50 -1.76
C VAL A 30 21.73 7.13 -0.74
N ARG A 31 22.46 6.28 -0.03
CA ARG A 31 23.58 6.70 0.81
C ARG A 31 24.77 7.09 -0.09
N ILE A 32 25.59 8.06 0.35
CA ILE A 32 26.81 8.43 -0.38
C ILE A 32 27.70 7.21 -0.54
N ASP A 33 28.29 7.03 -1.73
CA ASP A 33 29.18 5.94 -2.13
C ASP A 33 28.57 4.52 -2.02
N GLN A 34 27.25 4.40 -1.84
CA GLN A 34 26.56 3.11 -1.78
C GLN A 34 26.87 2.24 -3.02
N TRP A 35 26.95 2.83 -4.18
CA TRP A 35 27.28 2.15 -5.44
C TRP A 35 28.77 1.80 -5.63
N ARG A 36 29.65 2.28 -4.76
CA ARG A 36 31.10 2.05 -4.85
C ARG A 36 31.58 0.96 -3.90
N TYR A 37 30.94 0.81 -2.74
CA TYR A 37 31.39 -0.07 -1.68
C TYR A 37 30.37 -1.14 -1.36
N LYS A 38 30.71 -2.41 -1.65
CA LYS A 38 29.87 -3.59 -1.39
C LYS A 38 29.38 -3.66 0.07
N ARG A 39 30.22 -3.29 1.04
CA ARG A 39 29.87 -3.31 2.48
C ARG A 39 28.71 -2.39 2.88
N ILE A 40 28.34 -1.41 2.04
CA ILE A 40 27.26 -0.45 2.31
C ILE A 40 26.17 -0.47 1.23
N GLU A 41 26.25 -1.39 0.27
CA GLU A 41 25.30 -1.50 -0.85
C GLU A 41 23.86 -1.60 -0.35
N ASP A 42 23.59 -2.45 0.65
CA ASP A 42 22.26 -2.68 1.22
C ASP A 42 21.94 -1.83 2.45
N SER A 43 22.77 -0.85 2.79
CA SER A 43 22.66 -0.11 4.06
C SER A 43 21.52 0.92 4.10
N GLY A 44 20.72 1.06 3.06
CA GLY A 44 19.64 2.02 2.98
C GLY A 44 20.09 3.50 3.03
N TRP A 45 19.12 4.40 2.99
CA TRP A 45 19.39 5.84 3.03
C TRP A 45 19.88 6.30 4.42
N ARG A 46 20.88 7.21 4.44
CA ARG A 46 21.39 7.89 5.63
C ARG A 46 21.38 9.40 5.43
N ASN A 47 21.03 10.14 6.48
CA ASN A 47 21.08 11.60 6.44
C ASN A 47 22.53 12.10 6.33
N GLN A 48 22.76 13.02 5.39
CA GLN A 48 24.08 13.59 5.10
C GLN A 48 24.34 14.77 6.04
N ARG A 49 25.17 14.56 7.08
CA ARG A 49 25.46 15.58 8.10
C ARG A 49 26.82 16.27 7.93
N THR A 50 27.78 15.63 7.25
CA THR A 50 29.15 16.15 7.10
C THR A 50 29.22 17.35 6.17
N LEU A 51 30.12 18.30 6.45
CA LEU A 51 30.31 19.55 5.72
C LEU A 51 30.58 19.32 4.22
N ASP A 52 31.48 18.40 3.89
CA ASP A 52 31.94 18.15 2.52
C ASP A 52 31.13 17.11 1.74
N ASN A 53 30.00 16.66 2.30
CA ASN A 53 29.17 15.70 1.60
C ASN A 53 28.59 16.30 0.31
N LYS A 54 29.00 15.78 -0.84
CA LYS A 54 28.64 16.28 -2.17
C LYS A 54 27.13 16.20 -2.46
N ILE A 55 26.42 15.20 -1.89
CA ILE A 55 24.96 15.10 -1.97
C ILE A 55 24.32 16.24 -1.17
N ARG A 56 24.80 16.53 0.06
CA ARG A 56 24.30 17.65 0.87
C ARG A 56 24.51 19.00 0.18
N ARG A 57 25.66 19.17 -0.46
CA ARG A 57 26.01 20.39 -1.23
C ARG A 57 25.29 20.46 -2.58
N LYS A 58 24.47 19.47 -2.94
CA LYS A 58 23.70 19.40 -4.20
C LYS A 58 24.57 19.53 -5.45
N MET A 59 25.77 18.99 -5.43
CA MET A 59 26.68 19.07 -6.57
C MET A 59 26.11 18.33 -7.77
N LYS A 60 26.27 18.92 -8.96
CA LYS A 60 25.87 18.31 -10.25
C LYS A 60 26.59 16.98 -10.44
N GLY A 61 25.86 15.95 -10.91
CA GLY A 61 26.40 14.60 -11.09
C GLY A 61 26.28 13.68 -9.87
N TRP A 62 25.88 14.20 -8.72
CA TRP A 62 25.59 13.38 -7.54
C TRP A 62 24.09 13.12 -7.34
N PRO A 63 23.71 11.99 -6.68
CA PRO A 63 22.31 11.70 -6.39
C PRO A 63 21.62 12.84 -5.63
N ARG A 64 20.33 13.00 -5.88
CA ARG A 64 19.56 14.08 -5.24
C ARG A 64 19.33 13.78 -3.76
N PRO A 65 19.46 14.80 -2.86
CA PRO A 65 19.14 14.67 -1.44
C PRO A 65 17.62 14.54 -1.24
N VAL A 66 17.22 14.04 -0.07
CA VAL A 66 15.82 14.07 0.37
C VAL A 66 15.44 15.51 0.70
N GLU A 67 14.36 15.99 0.06
CA GLU A 67 13.83 17.33 0.25
C GLU A 67 12.31 17.31 0.42
N THR A 68 11.79 18.38 1.05
CA THR A 68 10.34 18.54 1.28
C THR A 68 9.54 18.58 -0.01
N GLY A 69 10.09 19.11 -1.12
CA GLY A 69 9.45 19.15 -2.44
C GLY A 69 9.09 17.78 -3.03
N TYR A 70 9.74 16.70 -2.59
CA TYR A 70 9.38 15.34 -2.98
C TYR A 70 8.20 14.76 -2.17
N ARG A 71 7.69 15.51 -1.19
CA ARG A 71 6.59 15.08 -0.33
C ARG A 71 5.27 15.19 -1.08
N LYS A 72 4.42 14.19 -0.95
CA LYS A 72 3.12 14.13 -1.61
C LYS A 72 2.09 14.96 -0.86
N PRO A 73 1.00 15.42 -1.53
CA PRO A 73 -0.09 16.17 -0.89
C PRO A 73 -0.62 15.45 0.35
N VAL A 74 -0.94 16.20 1.40
CA VAL A 74 -1.32 15.66 2.72
C VAL A 74 -2.60 14.84 2.62
N GLU A 75 -3.62 15.37 1.95
CA GLU A 75 -4.97 14.79 1.87
C GLU A 75 -5.00 13.39 1.25
N VAL A 76 -4.09 13.11 0.29
CA VAL A 76 -4.03 11.82 -0.41
C VAL A 76 -2.85 10.95 0.01
N ARG A 77 -2.09 11.41 1.02
CA ARG A 77 -0.95 10.66 1.56
C ARG A 77 -1.46 9.42 2.31
N GLY A 78 -0.89 8.26 2.01
CA GLY A 78 -1.31 7.00 2.64
C GLY A 78 -2.48 6.29 1.96
N LEU A 79 -3.29 6.94 1.12
CA LEU A 79 -4.38 6.27 0.42
C LEU A 79 -3.85 5.16 -0.51
N HIS A 80 -4.61 4.12 -0.69
CA HIS A 80 -4.37 3.15 -1.76
C HIS A 80 -4.57 3.82 -3.15
N PRO A 81 -3.93 3.37 -4.24
CA PRO A 81 -4.15 3.93 -5.59
C PRO A 81 -5.60 3.92 -6.07
N SER A 82 -6.43 3.05 -5.53
CA SER A 82 -7.89 3.00 -5.79
C SER A 82 -8.69 4.06 -5.02
N GLY A 83 -8.06 4.87 -4.17
CA GLY A 83 -8.70 5.92 -3.38
C GLY A 83 -9.17 5.51 -1.98
N PHE A 84 -9.13 4.22 -1.64
CA PHE A 84 -9.48 3.72 -0.31
C PHE A 84 -8.37 3.97 0.71
N VAL A 85 -8.77 4.08 1.96
CA VAL A 85 -7.86 4.02 3.12
C VAL A 85 -7.59 2.55 3.44
N GLU A 86 -6.32 2.14 3.51
CA GLU A 86 -5.96 0.78 3.88
C GLU A 86 -6.15 0.55 5.38
N ALA A 87 -6.97 -0.43 5.76
CA ALA A 87 -7.14 -0.89 7.13
C ALA A 87 -6.52 -2.28 7.28
N LEU A 88 -5.55 -2.42 8.18
CA LEU A 88 -4.95 -3.71 8.52
C LEU A 88 -5.85 -4.43 9.51
N VAL A 89 -6.23 -5.68 9.21
CA VAL A 89 -7.19 -6.49 9.98
C VAL A 89 -6.55 -7.82 10.37
N HIS A 90 -6.67 -8.18 11.64
CA HIS A 90 -6.18 -9.43 12.22
C HIS A 90 -7.31 -10.33 12.76
N SER A 91 -8.50 -9.75 13.03
CA SER A 91 -9.67 -10.49 13.50
C SER A 91 -10.95 -10.07 12.78
N PRO A 92 -11.97 -10.97 12.67
CA PRO A 92 -13.23 -10.62 12.01
C PRO A 92 -14.04 -9.55 12.76
N GLU A 93 -13.78 -9.32 14.03
CA GLU A 93 -14.45 -8.30 14.85
C GLU A 93 -14.02 -6.87 14.49
N GLU A 94 -12.76 -6.70 14.06
CA GLU A 94 -12.21 -5.41 13.67
C GLU A 94 -12.96 -4.80 12.47
N LEU A 95 -13.59 -5.64 11.62
CA LEU A 95 -14.39 -5.18 10.49
C LEU A 95 -15.59 -4.32 10.92
N ASN A 96 -16.17 -4.59 12.09
CA ASN A 96 -17.34 -3.87 12.59
C ASN A 96 -17.02 -2.38 12.89
N LYS A 97 -15.74 -2.05 13.10
CA LYS A 97 -15.27 -0.67 13.39
C LYS A 97 -14.95 0.11 12.11
N LEU A 98 -15.01 -0.51 10.95
CA LEU A 98 -14.61 0.07 9.67
C LEU A 98 -15.84 0.44 8.82
N ASN A 99 -15.66 1.40 7.91
CA ASN A 99 -16.70 1.79 6.97
C ASN A 99 -16.33 1.27 5.55
N PRO A 100 -17.15 0.42 4.90
CA PRO A 100 -16.84 -0.15 3.60
C PRO A 100 -16.73 0.88 2.47
N ALA A 101 -17.44 2.02 2.58
CA ALA A 101 -17.34 3.10 1.59
C ALA A 101 -15.97 3.82 1.60
N VAL A 102 -15.23 3.75 2.71
CA VAL A 102 -13.98 4.50 2.89
C VAL A 102 -12.76 3.58 2.95
N HIS A 103 -12.90 2.43 3.59
CA HIS A 103 -11.80 1.54 3.89
C HIS A 103 -11.71 0.34 2.94
N ALA A 104 -10.48 -0.04 2.58
CA ALA A 104 -10.18 -1.32 1.97
C ALA A 104 -9.41 -2.19 2.96
N VAL A 105 -9.81 -3.45 3.09
CA VAL A 105 -9.26 -4.39 4.06
C VAL A 105 -7.97 -5.01 3.54
N ARG A 106 -6.92 -4.96 4.36
CA ARG A 106 -5.69 -5.72 4.18
C ARG A 106 -5.53 -6.69 5.34
N ILE A 107 -5.60 -7.98 5.08
CA ILE A 107 -5.46 -9.02 6.09
C ILE A 107 -3.98 -9.14 6.49
N GLY A 108 -3.70 -9.13 7.79
CA GLY A 108 -2.36 -9.25 8.35
C GLY A 108 -1.63 -10.51 7.90
N ARG A 109 -0.30 -10.44 7.80
CA ARG A 109 0.55 -11.57 7.39
C ARG A 109 0.48 -12.72 8.39
N THR A 110 0.36 -12.44 9.67
CA THR A 110 0.33 -13.40 10.76
C THR A 110 -0.99 -14.15 10.89
N VAL A 111 -2.03 -13.74 10.16
CA VAL A 111 -3.36 -14.39 10.21
C VAL A 111 -3.31 -15.73 9.50
N GLY A 112 -3.62 -16.81 10.25
CA GLY A 112 -3.68 -18.18 9.73
C GLY A 112 -4.82 -18.39 8.73
N LEU A 113 -4.77 -19.49 7.98
CA LEU A 113 -5.70 -19.76 6.88
C LEU A 113 -7.16 -19.80 7.32
N LYS A 114 -7.48 -20.48 8.42
CA LYS A 114 -8.85 -20.61 8.96
C LYS A 114 -9.46 -19.23 9.25
N LYS A 115 -8.81 -18.42 10.09
CA LYS A 115 -9.25 -17.06 10.39
C LYS A 115 -9.31 -16.17 9.13
N ARG A 116 -8.39 -16.35 8.20
CA ARG A 116 -8.38 -15.59 6.94
C ARG A 116 -9.62 -15.85 6.11
N VAL A 117 -10.09 -17.10 6.02
CA VAL A 117 -11.34 -17.47 5.33
C VAL A 117 -12.53 -16.79 5.99
N GLU A 118 -12.61 -16.82 7.33
CA GLU A 118 -13.67 -16.17 8.10
C GLU A 118 -13.71 -14.64 7.86
N ILE A 119 -12.54 -13.99 7.92
CA ILE A 119 -12.43 -12.55 7.63
C ILE A 119 -12.90 -12.23 6.22
N VAL A 120 -12.52 -13.05 5.22
CA VAL A 120 -12.90 -12.81 3.82
C VAL A 120 -14.40 -12.99 3.61
N LYS A 121 -15.03 -14.01 4.22
CA LYS A 121 -16.48 -14.20 4.18
C LYS A 121 -17.20 -12.99 4.75
N LYS A 122 -16.90 -12.63 5.99
CA LYS A 122 -17.53 -11.50 6.68
C LYS A 122 -17.29 -10.17 5.97
N ALA A 123 -16.08 -9.94 5.45
CA ALA A 123 -15.76 -8.73 4.71
C ALA A 123 -16.54 -8.62 3.39
N ARG A 124 -16.81 -9.74 2.70
CA ARG A 124 -17.65 -9.77 1.50
C ARG A 124 -19.11 -9.52 1.80
N GLU A 125 -19.64 -10.10 2.88
CA GLU A 125 -21.00 -9.86 3.36
C GLU A 125 -21.23 -8.39 3.71
N MET A 126 -20.24 -7.73 4.32
CA MET A 126 -20.28 -6.30 4.66
C MET A 126 -19.91 -5.38 3.46
N GLY A 127 -19.60 -5.91 2.28
CA GLY A 127 -19.29 -5.11 1.09
C GLY A 127 -17.90 -4.49 1.07
N PHE A 128 -16.94 -4.96 1.87
CA PHE A 128 -15.57 -4.46 1.85
C PHE A 128 -14.78 -4.89 0.62
N TYR A 129 -13.97 -3.97 0.11
CA TYR A 129 -12.94 -4.30 -0.86
C TYR A 129 -11.69 -4.88 -0.17
N ILE A 130 -11.29 -6.10 -0.55
CA ILE A 130 -10.17 -6.82 0.05
C ILE A 130 -8.96 -6.77 -0.89
N LEU A 131 -7.82 -6.28 -0.38
CA LEU A 131 -6.60 -6.07 -1.17
C LEU A 131 -5.78 -7.35 -1.40
N ASN A 132 -5.84 -8.33 -0.49
CA ASN A 132 -4.95 -9.50 -0.47
C ASN A 132 -5.63 -10.81 -0.06
N VAL A 133 -6.67 -11.21 -0.77
CA VAL A 133 -7.39 -12.47 -0.50
C VAL A 133 -6.44 -13.67 -0.58
N GLY A 134 -5.64 -13.78 -1.66
CA GLY A 134 -4.75 -14.92 -1.92
C GLY A 134 -5.47 -16.08 -2.63
N LYS A 135 -4.80 -16.71 -3.60
CA LYS A 135 -5.36 -17.76 -4.45
C LYS A 135 -5.95 -18.94 -3.65
N ARG A 136 -5.21 -19.41 -2.64
CA ARG A 136 -5.62 -20.56 -1.80
C ARG A 136 -6.95 -20.32 -1.06
N VAL A 137 -7.18 -19.11 -0.58
CA VAL A 137 -8.44 -18.75 0.07
C VAL A 137 -9.58 -18.67 -0.93
N GLU A 138 -9.33 -18.14 -2.13
CA GLU A 138 -10.32 -18.10 -3.21
C GLU A 138 -10.74 -19.50 -3.66
N GLU A 139 -9.80 -20.45 -3.72
CA GLU A 139 -10.07 -21.85 -4.06
C GLU A 139 -10.96 -22.54 -3.01
N ILE A 140 -10.68 -22.30 -1.72
CA ILE A 140 -11.50 -22.83 -0.62
C ILE A 140 -12.93 -22.28 -0.71
N LEU A 141 -13.08 -20.98 -0.86
CA LEU A 141 -14.39 -20.34 -0.97
C LEU A 141 -15.18 -20.82 -2.20
N LYS A 142 -14.50 -21.04 -3.33
CA LYS A 142 -15.14 -21.61 -4.53
C LYS A 142 -15.61 -23.05 -4.33
N LYS A 143 -14.86 -23.87 -3.59
CA LYS A 143 -15.27 -25.25 -3.26
C LYS A 143 -16.49 -25.27 -2.35
N GLU A 144 -16.50 -24.43 -1.31
CA GLU A 144 -17.65 -24.32 -0.41
C GLU A 144 -18.93 -23.87 -1.14
N LEU A 145 -18.83 -22.92 -2.07
CA LEU A 145 -19.97 -22.48 -2.89
C LEU A 145 -20.52 -23.60 -3.79
N LYS A 146 -19.64 -24.45 -4.36
CA LYS A 146 -20.08 -25.58 -5.20
C LYS A 146 -20.81 -26.63 -4.39
N THR A 147 -20.29 -26.98 -3.21
CA THR A 147 -20.95 -27.98 -2.34
C THR A 147 -22.32 -27.50 -1.83
N THR A 148 -22.53 -26.20 -1.69
CA THR A 148 -23.83 -25.63 -1.29
C THR A 148 -24.85 -25.63 -2.42
N THR A 149 -24.42 -25.55 -3.71
CA THR A 149 -25.30 -25.58 -4.88
C THR A 149 -25.64 -27.01 -5.34
N GLU A 150 -24.82 -28.03 -5.00
CA GLU A 150 -25.07 -29.44 -5.32
C GLU A 150 -25.91 -30.14 -4.23
N GLY A 151 -26.18 -29.52 -3.10
CA GLY A 151 -26.97 -30.01 -1.97
C GLY A 151 -28.41 -29.49 -1.89
N GLN A 152 -28.89 -28.76 -2.89
CA GLN A 152 -30.26 -28.31 -3.08
C GLN A 152 -30.86 -28.96 -4.32
#